data_69c0a479e2576574388a476545bb4761
#
_entry.id   69c0a479e2576574388a476545bb4761
#
_cell.length_a   1.000
_cell.length_b   1.000
_cell.length_c   1.000
_cell.angle_alpha   90.00
_cell.angle_beta   90.00
_cell.angle_gamma   90.00
#
_symmetry.space_group_name_H-M   'P 1'
#
loop_
_entity.id
_entity.type
_entity.pdbx_description
1 polymer ?
#
loop_
_entity_poly.entity_id
_entity_poly.type
_entity_poly.pdbx_seq_one_letter_code
_entity_poly.pdbx_strand_id
1 'polypeptide(L)'
;VYQFIPTTLFPTLSSIAVLCYFHRSRITQILSSGYKGFGIANLSFDWNVLGNSGPLYTPWWASLNFYSGLILMMYVVMPLLYFTNFWNAKSFPSVLSSALYNTSYQTFDVNAVLHPDNTLNESAWATYKPMLLTPFFAISYGISFAMLTSTITHVLLWHGKEIKKALWDPLYSDIHNQLMKEYPLVPQSWYIITLLLSLGSAVILVSTTPLQFPVWGLLLSVGMSLFFLIPIGILKAVSDTGVGLNVITEFVAGYLIPGKPIGNVCWKCYGYMSCAQALDMIGDLKLAHYMKINPKHMFLAQLLGTVIGSIVNYMVVCVVLAPENGYRAFLDGSASDPTGQWDGRKVQIFRSASIIWGAVGPQRFFAGNYLYLYWGFALGVVLPLIPWLLHRYHVRHALKKSKDTIYSRIVIPILLHGAIAPPATPTNIMLGGFVCAFLSQKWMRERYPHWFRKYNYVLSAALDAGSSVNALTVFLLSITLFRWYGTPHFFQSSDTDVEHCKVD
;
A
#
# COMPACT_ATOMS: atom_id res chain seq x y z
N VAL A 1 -9.91 -8.28 -23.38
CA VAL A 1 -9.83 -7.41 -24.58
C VAL A 1 -9.57 -5.95 -24.18
N TYR A 2 -10.40 -5.35 -23.30
CA TYR A 2 -10.22 -3.94 -22.91
C TYR A 2 -8.80 -3.66 -22.42
N GLN A 3 -8.30 -4.45 -21.46
CA GLN A 3 -6.99 -4.25 -20.85
C GLN A 3 -5.81 -4.44 -21.83
N PHE A 4 -5.98 -5.28 -22.84
CA PHE A 4 -4.94 -5.53 -23.85
C PHE A 4 -4.65 -4.28 -24.70
N ILE A 5 -5.65 -3.41 -24.89
CA ILE A 5 -5.52 -2.19 -25.70
C ILE A 5 -4.52 -1.21 -25.06
N PRO A 6 -4.71 -0.70 -23.81
CA PRO A 6 -3.81 0.28 -23.22
C PRO A 6 -2.48 -0.30 -22.72
N THR A 7 -2.38 -1.61 -22.52
CA THR A 7 -1.14 -2.20 -22.01
C THR A 7 -0.22 -2.76 -23.09
N THR A 8 -0.78 -3.17 -24.23
CA THR A 8 -0.03 -3.90 -25.25
C THR A 8 -0.07 -3.23 -26.62
N LEU A 9 -1.26 -2.84 -27.09
CA LEU A 9 -1.39 -2.22 -28.42
C LEU A 9 -0.99 -0.76 -28.43
N PHE A 10 -1.45 0.00 -27.44
CA PHE A 10 -1.19 1.44 -27.32
C PHE A 10 -0.74 1.79 -25.90
N PRO A 11 0.51 1.51 -25.51
CA PRO A 11 1.02 1.78 -24.15
C PRO A 11 0.89 3.23 -23.72
N THR A 12 0.87 4.18 -24.65
CA THR A 12 0.63 5.60 -24.38
C THR A 12 -0.72 5.86 -23.74
N LEU A 13 -1.73 4.99 -23.93
CA LEU A 13 -3.03 5.11 -23.27
C LEU A 13 -2.96 4.76 -21.77
N SER A 14 -1.89 4.11 -21.31
CA SER A 14 -1.71 3.82 -19.88
C SER A 14 -1.30 5.04 -19.06
N SER A 15 -0.67 6.04 -19.69
CA SER A 15 -0.32 7.32 -19.06
C SER A 15 -0.19 8.42 -20.12
N ILE A 16 -1.21 9.26 -20.23
CA ILE A 16 -1.26 10.39 -21.17
C ILE A 16 -0.98 11.67 -20.40
N ALA A 17 0.26 12.14 -20.44
CA ALA A 17 0.65 13.43 -19.86
C ALA A 17 0.34 14.57 -20.84
N VAL A 18 -0.89 15.06 -20.81
CA VAL A 18 -1.42 16.00 -21.82
C VAL A 18 -0.52 17.21 -22.05
N LEU A 19 0.05 17.80 -21.00
CA LEU A 19 0.90 18.98 -21.15
C LEU A 19 2.21 18.68 -21.90
N CYS A 20 2.74 17.46 -21.80
CA CYS A 20 3.97 17.07 -22.48
C CYS A 20 3.81 16.94 -24.01
N TYR A 21 2.56 16.75 -24.50
CA TYR A 21 2.28 16.76 -25.92
C TYR A 21 2.36 18.17 -26.53
N PHE A 22 2.08 19.20 -25.72
CA PHE A 22 2.15 20.59 -26.20
C PHE A 22 3.54 21.19 -26.03
N HIS A 23 4.24 20.87 -24.95
CA HIS A 23 5.55 21.43 -24.67
C HIS A 23 6.42 20.47 -23.86
N ARG A 24 7.62 20.17 -24.35
CA ARG A 24 8.59 19.29 -23.68
C ARG A 24 9.63 20.14 -22.96
N SER A 25 9.45 20.28 -21.65
CA SER A 25 10.40 20.95 -20.78
C SER A 25 10.47 20.25 -19.42
N ARG A 26 11.52 20.51 -18.65
CA ARG A 26 11.64 19.99 -17.29
C ARG A 26 10.45 20.39 -16.41
N ILE A 27 9.90 21.58 -16.63
CA ILE A 27 8.74 22.09 -15.89
C ILE A 27 7.49 21.28 -16.27
N THR A 28 7.23 21.07 -17.55
CA THR A 28 6.07 20.27 -18.00
C THR A 28 6.20 18.82 -17.58
N GLN A 29 7.40 18.25 -17.54
CA GLN A 29 7.64 16.92 -17.00
C GLN A 29 7.29 16.86 -15.50
N ILE A 30 7.74 17.82 -14.68
CA ILE A 30 7.43 17.88 -13.26
C ILE A 30 5.92 18.06 -13.03
N LEU A 31 5.25 18.83 -13.85
CA LEU A 31 3.82 19.09 -13.69
C LEU A 31 2.95 17.93 -14.16
N SER A 32 3.20 17.35 -15.33
CA SER A 32 2.26 16.46 -16.02
C SER A 32 2.61 14.98 -15.96
N SER A 33 3.89 14.60 -15.79
CA SER A 33 4.26 13.19 -15.73
C SER A 33 3.58 12.50 -14.54
N GLY A 34 2.97 11.36 -14.78
CA GLY A 34 2.37 10.52 -13.74
C GLY A 34 3.39 9.65 -13.00
N TYR A 35 4.56 9.40 -13.60
CA TYR A 35 5.62 8.57 -13.00
C TYR A 35 6.71 9.40 -12.32
N LYS A 36 6.99 10.61 -12.82
CA LYS A 36 8.11 11.45 -12.34
C LYS A 36 7.67 12.82 -11.84
N GLY A 37 6.38 13.14 -11.92
CA GLY A 37 5.86 14.47 -11.62
C GLY A 37 4.54 14.44 -10.84
N PHE A 38 3.87 15.58 -10.83
CA PHE A 38 2.64 15.81 -10.06
C PHE A 38 1.37 15.22 -10.70
N GLY A 39 1.44 14.73 -11.95
CA GLY A 39 0.30 14.14 -12.64
C GLY A 39 -0.82 15.12 -12.99
N ILE A 40 -0.52 16.42 -13.12
CA ILE A 40 -1.51 17.41 -13.54
C ILE A 40 -1.90 17.16 -14.99
N ALA A 41 -3.21 17.00 -15.23
CA ALA A 41 -3.76 16.65 -16.54
C ALA A 41 -3.17 15.34 -17.11
N ASN A 42 -2.81 14.39 -16.26
CA ASN A 42 -2.46 13.03 -16.66
C ASN A 42 -3.73 12.17 -16.68
N LEU A 43 -3.95 11.45 -17.77
CA LEU A 43 -5.08 10.54 -17.96
C LEU A 43 -4.57 9.12 -18.12
N SER A 44 -5.31 8.15 -17.62
CA SER A 44 -5.03 6.73 -17.83
C SER A 44 -6.31 6.00 -18.25
N PHE A 45 -6.16 5.06 -19.18
CA PHE A 45 -7.19 4.10 -19.55
C PHE A 45 -6.80 2.68 -19.12
N ASP A 46 -5.69 2.52 -18.44
CA ASP A 46 -5.24 1.24 -17.91
C ASP A 46 -5.99 0.91 -16.61
N TRP A 47 -6.75 -0.18 -16.63
CA TRP A 47 -7.50 -0.60 -15.44
C TRP A 47 -6.60 -0.99 -14.26
N ASN A 48 -5.39 -1.49 -14.49
CA ASN A 48 -4.44 -1.74 -13.40
C ASN A 48 -4.09 -0.46 -12.63
N VAL A 49 -4.09 0.68 -13.32
CA VAL A 49 -3.87 2.00 -12.73
C VAL A 49 -5.15 2.53 -12.10
N LEU A 50 -6.25 2.56 -12.86
CA LEU A 50 -7.55 3.12 -12.43
C LEU A 50 -8.19 2.30 -11.31
N GLY A 51 -8.14 0.97 -11.41
CA GLY A 51 -8.76 0.03 -10.47
C GLY A 51 -8.06 -0.05 -9.11
N ASN A 52 -6.80 0.40 -9.02
CA ASN A 52 -6.01 0.30 -7.80
C ASN A 52 -6.64 0.98 -6.57
N SER A 53 -7.44 2.01 -6.78
CA SER A 53 -8.17 2.72 -5.72
C SER A 53 -9.59 2.21 -5.47
N GLY A 54 -10.00 1.13 -6.12
CA GLY A 54 -11.35 0.56 -6.00
C GLY A 54 -12.49 1.49 -6.44
N PRO A 55 -12.39 2.23 -7.57
CA PRO A 55 -13.31 3.33 -7.87
C PRO A 55 -14.76 2.90 -8.10
N LEU A 56 -15.00 1.62 -8.41
CA LEU A 56 -16.34 1.11 -8.66
C LEU A 56 -17.05 0.54 -7.43
N TYR A 57 -16.30 0.25 -6.32
CA TYR A 57 -16.90 -0.36 -5.14
C TYR A 57 -16.64 0.41 -3.84
N THR A 58 -15.56 1.17 -3.74
CA THR A 58 -15.29 2.02 -2.57
C THR A 58 -16.34 3.12 -2.45
N PRO A 59 -16.97 3.32 -1.29
CA PRO A 59 -18.00 4.34 -1.11
C PRO A 59 -17.49 5.75 -1.47
N TRP A 60 -18.34 6.56 -2.13
CA TRP A 60 -17.96 7.91 -2.58
C TRP A 60 -17.33 8.78 -1.49
N TRP A 61 -17.88 8.75 -0.27
CA TRP A 61 -17.34 9.53 0.83
C TRP A 61 -15.91 9.10 1.23
N ALA A 62 -15.60 7.81 1.14
CA ALA A 62 -14.27 7.28 1.41
C ALA A 62 -13.30 7.66 0.29
N SER A 63 -13.70 7.48 -0.98
CA SER A 63 -12.94 7.95 -2.14
C SER A 63 -12.67 9.46 -2.06
N LEU A 64 -13.66 10.25 -1.67
CA LEU A 64 -13.50 11.71 -1.53
C LEU A 64 -12.44 12.06 -0.47
N ASN A 65 -12.43 11.40 0.69
CA ASN A 65 -11.39 11.59 1.70
C ASN A 65 -10.00 11.22 1.15
N PHE A 66 -9.88 10.06 0.51
CA PHE A 66 -8.62 9.60 -0.08
C PHE A 66 -8.07 10.60 -1.10
N TYR A 67 -8.88 10.96 -2.10
CA TYR A 67 -8.45 11.90 -3.14
C TYR A 67 -8.24 13.31 -2.62
N SER A 68 -8.97 13.75 -1.59
CA SER A 68 -8.72 15.05 -0.95
C SER A 68 -7.34 15.09 -0.30
N GLY A 69 -6.94 14.01 0.41
CA GLY A 69 -5.61 13.92 1.00
C GLY A 69 -4.51 13.89 -0.06
N LEU A 70 -4.70 13.13 -1.12
CA LEU A 70 -3.78 13.02 -2.24
C LEU A 70 -3.63 14.36 -2.98
N ILE A 71 -4.73 15.05 -3.30
CA ILE A 71 -4.73 16.36 -3.96
C ILE A 71 -4.05 17.41 -3.08
N LEU A 72 -4.37 17.44 -1.77
CA LEU A 72 -3.74 18.35 -0.82
C LEU A 72 -2.22 18.14 -0.79
N MET A 73 -1.77 16.89 -0.74
CA MET A 73 -0.35 16.58 -0.71
C MET A 73 0.33 16.99 -2.02
N MET A 74 -0.22 16.59 -3.17
CA MET A 74 0.43 16.78 -4.47
C MET A 74 0.35 18.21 -5.00
N TYR A 75 -0.76 18.92 -4.74
CA TYR A 75 -0.97 20.24 -5.35
C TYR A 75 -0.77 21.41 -4.38
N VAL A 76 -0.70 21.15 -3.07
CA VAL A 76 -0.45 22.20 -2.08
C VAL A 76 0.89 21.96 -1.37
N VAL A 77 1.04 20.83 -0.69
CA VAL A 77 2.21 20.58 0.16
C VAL A 77 3.48 20.43 -0.69
N MET A 78 3.43 19.59 -1.74
CA MET A 78 4.60 19.34 -2.60
C MET A 78 5.11 20.59 -3.33
N PRO A 79 4.27 21.37 -4.02
CA PRO A 79 4.70 22.63 -4.62
C PRO A 79 5.26 23.60 -3.57
N LEU A 80 4.62 23.70 -2.41
CA LEU A 80 5.11 24.55 -1.32
C LEU A 80 6.53 24.15 -0.91
N LEU A 81 6.77 22.87 -0.64
CA LEU A 81 8.10 22.35 -0.27
C LEU A 81 9.15 22.59 -1.37
N TYR A 82 8.77 22.35 -2.62
CA TYR A 82 9.67 22.50 -3.75
C TYR A 82 10.03 23.96 -4.04
N PHE A 83 9.02 24.83 -4.16
CA PHE A 83 9.26 26.24 -4.52
C PHE A 83 9.92 27.05 -3.40
N THR A 84 9.64 26.74 -2.15
CA THR A 84 10.34 27.33 -0.98
C THR A 84 11.72 26.74 -0.76
N ASN A 85 12.11 25.71 -1.54
CA ASN A 85 13.34 24.97 -1.36
C ASN A 85 13.54 24.39 0.07
N PHE A 86 12.43 23.95 0.68
CA PHE A 86 12.44 23.38 2.01
C PHE A 86 13.33 22.11 2.06
N TRP A 87 14.24 22.03 3.00
CA TRP A 87 15.26 20.99 3.10
C TRP A 87 16.03 20.74 1.78
N ASN A 88 16.33 21.81 1.04
CA ASN A 88 17.01 21.75 -0.26
C ASN A 88 16.28 20.89 -1.33
N ALA A 89 14.94 20.97 -1.34
CA ALA A 89 14.11 20.16 -2.24
C ALA A 89 14.52 20.24 -3.72
N LYS A 90 15.03 21.39 -4.18
CA LYS A 90 15.45 21.61 -5.56
C LYS A 90 16.75 20.90 -5.94
N SER A 91 17.55 20.50 -4.96
CA SER A 91 18.84 19.84 -5.18
C SER A 91 18.70 18.35 -5.48
N PHE A 92 17.54 17.74 -5.17
CA PHE A 92 17.29 16.33 -5.44
C PHE A 92 16.98 16.07 -6.92
N PRO A 93 17.44 14.94 -7.50
CA PRO A 93 17.19 14.60 -8.90
C PRO A 93 15.71 14.46 -9.26
N SER A 94 14.90 13.97 -8.32
CA SER A 94 13.45 13.81 -8.47
C SER A 94 12.73 14.20 -7.19
N VAL A 95 11.65 14.96 -7.31
CA VAL A 95 10.83 15.42 -6.18
C VAL A 95 10.11 14.25 -5.49
N LEU A 96 9.70 13.25 -6.27
CA LEU A 96 8.94 12.07 -5.80
C LEU A 96 9.83 10.86 -5.53
N SER A 97 11.15 11.03 -5.47
CA SER A 97 12.03 9.90 -5.21
C SER A 97 11.88 9.38 -3.77
N SER A 98 11.83 8.07 -3.64
CA SER A 98 11.96 7.34 -2.37
C SER A 98 13.37 6.77 -2.16
N ALA A 99 14.34 7.15 -3.00
CA ALA A 99 15.72 6.75 -2.85
C ALA A 99 16.41 7.51 -1.73
N LEU A 100 17.52 6.94 -1.26
CA LEU A 100 18.43 7.55 -0.30
C LEU A 100 19.50 8.36 -1.03
N TYR A 101 19.90 9.47 -0.45
CA TYR A 101 20.87 10.38 -1.03
C TYR A 101 22.00 10.69 -0.05
N ASN A 102 23.19 10.94 -0.60
CA ASN A 102 24.33 11.48 0.13
C ASN A 102 24.29 13.03 0.19
N THR A 103 25.27 13.62 0.81
CA THR A 103 25.41 15.09 0.91
C THR A 103 25.59 15.80 -0.45
N SER A 104 26.00 15.08 -1.48
CA SER A 104 26.13 15.59 -2.85
C SER A 104 24.85 15.35 -3.67
N TYR A 105 23.73 14.93 -3.04
CA TYR A 105 22.44 14.61 -3.68
C TYR A 105 22.52 13.52 -4.75
N GLN A 106 23.53 12.66 -4.67
CA GLN A 106 23.63 11.44 -5.47
C GLN A 106 23.03 10.27 -4.69
N THR A 107 22.59 9.23 -5.38
CA THR A 107 22.06 8.03 -4.73
C THR A 107 23.07 7.47 -3.74
N PHE A 108 22.61 7.23 -2.51
CA PHE A 108 23.44 6.72 -1.43
C PHE A 108 23.80 5.26 -1.70
N ASP A 109 25.09 4.96 -1.74
CA ASP A 109 25.54 3.57 -1.80
C ASP A 109 25.40 2.90 -0.43
N VAL A 110 24.37 2.13 -0.32
CA VAL A 110 24.01 1.44 0.92
C VAL A 110 25.03 0.34 1.27
N ASN A 111 25.64 -0.30 0.26
CA ASN A 111 26.63 -1.35 0.50
C ASN A 111 27.92 -0.81 1.14
N ALA A 112 28.24 0.46 0.90
CA ALA A 112 29.42 1.10 1.46
C ALA A 112 29.38 1.22 2.98
N VAL A 113 28.20 1.15 3.60
CA VAL A 113 28.02 1.29 5.06
C VAL A 113 27.67 -0.01 5.76
N LEU A 114 27.71 -1.15 5.06
CA LEU A 114 27.39 -2.46 5.61
C LEU A 114 28.62 -3.38 5.64
N HIS A 115 28.64 -4.27 6.63
CA HIS A 115 29.49 -5.44 6.61
C HIS A 115 28.97 -6.53 5.66
N PRO A 116 29.76 -7.54 5.28
CA PRO A 116 29.30 -8.65 4.44
C PRO A 116 28.12 -9.44 5.02
N ASP A 117 27.92 -9.40 6.33
CA ASP A 117 26.79 -10.00 7.05
C ASP A 117 25.54 -9.08 7.10
N ASN A 118 25.55 -7.98 6.34
CA ASN A 118 24.53 -6.93 6.30
C ASN A 118 24.33 -6.16 7.62
N THR A 119 25.22 -6.27 8.59
CA THR A 119 25.21 -5.41 9.78
C THR A 119 25.85 -4.05 9.49
N LEU A 120 25.52 -3.04 10.30
CA LEU A 120 26.05 -1.69 10.10
C LEU A 120 27.55 -1.63 10.42
N ASN A 121 28.34 -1.10 9.51
CA ASN A 121 29.73 -0.73 9.74
C ASN A 121 29.81 0.69 10.34
N GLU A 122 30.04 0.78 11.63
CA GLU A 122 30.07 2.05 12.38
C GLU A 122 31.13 3.04 11.87
N SER A 123 32.31 2.57 11.48
CA SER A 123 33.40 3.42 10.97
C SER A 123 33.05 3.98 9.59
N ALA A 124 32.50 3.15 8.71
CA ALA A 124 31.99 3.60 7.40
C ALA A 124 30.83 4.57 7.56
N TRP A 125 29.86 4.25 8.44
CA TRP A 125 28.74 5.14 8.72
C TRP A 125 29.20 6.54 9.20
N ALA A 126 30.18 6.60 10.09
CA ALA A 126 30.72 7.87 10.58
C ALA A 126 31.29 8.76 9.46
N THR A 127 31.78 8.15 8.38
CA THR A 127 32.33 8.85 7.21
C THR A 127 31.25 9.27 6.21
N TYR A 128 30.25 8.41 5.98
CA TYR A 128 29.23 8.61 4.94
C TYR A 128 27.97 9.35 5.41
N LYS A 129 27.75 9.53 6.72
CA LYS A 129 26.62 10.30 7.25
C LYS A 129 26.71 11.79 6.88
N PRO A 130 25.59 12.54 6.78
CA PRO A 130 24.21 12.10 6.94
C PRO A 130 23.64 11.45 5.67
N MET A 131 22.67 10.58 5.86
CA MET A 131 21.84 10.06 4.80
C MET A 131 20.61 10.97 4.64
N LEU A 132 20.33 11.40 3.41
CA LEU A 132 19.28 12.36 3.11
C LEU A 132 18.11 11.70 2.37
N LEU A 133 16.91 12.19 2.68
CA LEU A 133 15.66 11.88 1.97
C LEU A 133 15.15 13.11 1.24
N THR A 134 14.39 12.90 0.17
CA THR A 134 13.58 13.99 -0.38
C THR A 134 12.62 14.51 0.69
N PRO A 135 12.34 15.81 0.75
CA PRO A 135 11.41 16.37 1.75
C PRO A 135 10.05 15.69 1.73
N PHE A 136 9.56 15.33 0.55
CA PHE A 136 8.33 14.59 0.40
C PHE A 136 8.38 13.22 1.09
N PHE A 137 9.42 12.43 0.81
CA PHE A 137 9.55 11.10 1.38
C PHE A 137 9.73 11.16 2.91
N ALA A 138 10.48 12.13 3.41
CA ALA A 138 10.61 12.37 4.85
C ALA A 138 9.26 12.71 5.50
N ILE A 139 8.49 13.65 4.92
CA ILE A 139 7.17 14.04 5.44
C ILE A 139 6.19 12.87 5.38
N SER A 140 6.27 12.00 4.37
CA SER A 140 5.42 10.81 4.28
C SER A 140 5.56 9.88 5.48
N TYR A 141 6.75 9.79 6.11
CA TYR A 141 6.93 9.08 7.37
C TYR A 141 6.19 9.76 8.53
N GLY A 142 6.28 11.08 8.65
CA GLY A 142 5.51 11.82 9.67
C GLY A 142 4.00 11.65 9.51
N ILE A 143 3.51 11.67 8.27
CA ILE A 143 2.10 11.39 7.96
C ILE A 143 1.73 9.93 8.26
N SER A 144 2.64 8.98 8.03
CA SER A 144 2.42 7.57 8.38
C SER A 144 2.27 7.37 9.89
N PHE A 145 3.06 8.07 10.69
CA PHE A 145 2.91 8.09 12.16
C PHE A 145 1.55 8.69 12.55
N ALA A 146 1.16 9.79 11.93
CA ALA A 146 -0.14 10.42 12.17
C ALA A 146 -1.30 9.53 11.74
N MET A 147 -1.20 8.84 10.60
CA MET A 147 -2.22 7.92 10.10
C MET A 147 -2.49 6.78 11.09
N LEU A 148 -1.43 6.20 11.65
CA LEU A 148 -1.56 5.12 12.61
C LEU A 148 -2.32 5.53 13.88
N THR A 149 -1.86 6.61 14.54
CA THR A 149 -2.49 7.11 15.77
C THR A 149 -3.88 7.65 15.49
N SER A 150 -4.10 8.26 14.32
CA SER A 150 -5.44 8.73 13.91
C SER A 150 -6.41 7.57 13.68
N THR A 151 -5.94 6.42 13.20
CA THR A 151 -6.78 5.22 13.05
C THR A 151 -7.30 4.74 14.39
N ILE A 152 -6.42 4.62 15.39
CA ILE A 152 -6.82 4.22 16.75
C ILE A 152 -7.80 5.24 17.33
N THR A 153 -7.45 6.53 17.29
CA THR A 153 -8.29 7.60 17.85
C THR A 153 -9.64 7.68 17.16
N HIS A 154 -9.66 7.62 15.82
CA HIS A 154 -10.91 7.65 15.05
C HIS A 154 -11.83 6.49 15.42
N VAL A 155 -11.31 5.26 15.46
CA VAL A 155 -12.08 4.07 15.78
C VAL A 155 -12.63 4.12 17.23
N LEU A 156 -11.82 4.54 18.19
CA LEU A 156 -12.27 4.69 19.57
C LEU A 156 -13.37 5.76 19.73
N LEU A 157 -13.26 6.88 19.03
CA LEU A 157 -14.22 7.98 19.12
C LEU A 157 -15.57 7.66 18.46
N TRP A 158 -15.54 7.04 17.27
CA TRP A 158 -16.73 6.82 16.45
C TRP A 158 -17.36 5.45 16.70
N HIS A 159 -16.55 4.41 16.90
CA HIS A 159 -16.98 3.01 17.01
C HIS A 159 -16.77 2.38 18.40
N GLY A 160 -16.21 3.11 19.36
CA GLY A 160 -15.89 2.57 20.70
C GLY A 160 -17.08 1.98 21.44
N LYS A 161 -18.28 2.55 21.28
CA LYS A 161 -19.52 2.00 21.89
C LYS A 161 -19.95 0.69 21.22
N GLU A 162 -19.80 0.58 19.92
CA GLU A 162 -20.13 -0.62 19.14
C GLU A 162 -19.16 -1.74 19.46
N ILE A 163 -17.86 -1.43 19.57
CA ILE A 163 -16.83 -2.38 20.00
C ILE A 163 -17.15 -2.92 21.39
N LYS A 164 -17.44 -2.02 22.34
CA LYS A 164 -17.82 -2.43 23.69
C LYS A 164 -19.03 -3.35 23.68
N LYS A 165 -20.07 -3.00 22.92
CA LYS A 165 -21.28 -3.83 22.81
C LYS A 165 -20.97 -5.19 22.19
N ALA A 166 -20.19 -5.24 21.12
CA ALA A 166 -19.83 -6.48 20.43
C ALA A 166 -18.99 -7.44 21.32
N LEU A 167 -18.14 -6.89 22.19
CA LEU A 167 -17.36 -7.69 23.12
C LEU A 167 -18.21 -8.31 24.24
N TRP A 168 -19.28 -7.62 24.67
CA TRP A 168 -20.16 -8.11 25.79
C TRP A 168 -21.39 -8.85 25.29
N ASP A 169 -21.85 -8.60 24.06
CA ASP A 169 -23.01 -9.25 23.45
C ASP A 169 -22.67 -9.72 22.02
N PRO A 170 -21.97 -10.84 21.89
CA PRO A 170 -21.52 -11.35 20.58
C PRO A 170 -22.67 -11.89 19.70
N LEU A 171 -23.88 -12.03 20.23
CA LEU A 171 -25.07 -12.53 19.52
C LEU A 171 -25.86 -11.39 18.85
N TYR A 172 -25.19 -10.38 18.29
CA TYR A 172 -25.88 -9.38 17.48
C TYR A 172 -26.63 -10.06 16.33
N SER A 173 -27.98 -9.99 16.41
CA SER A 173 -28.88 -10.69 15.50
C SER A 173 -29.00 -9.96 14.17
N ASP A 174 -28.04 -10.17 13.27
CA ASP A 174 -28.18 -9.86 11.85
C ASP A 174 -28.99 -10.98 11.16
N ILE A 175 -29.79 -10.62 10.15
CA ILE A 175 -30.57 -11.56 9.35
C ILE A 175 -29.68 -12.64 8.71
N HIS A 176 -28.47 -12.28 8.29
CA HIS A 176 -27.52 -13.22 7.74
C HIS A 176 -27.03 -14.24 8.77
N ASN A 177 -26.83 -13.82 10.04
CA ASN A 177 -26.50 -14.72 11.13
C ASN A 177 -27.63 -15.72 11.40
N GLN A 178 -28.89 -15.28 11.30
CA GLN A 178 -30.04 -16.17 11.48
C GLN A 178 -30.08 -17.25 10.39
N LEU A 179 -29.86 -16.86 9.14
CA LEU A 179 -29.82 -17.78 7.99
C LEU A 179 -28.62 -18.75 8.05
N MET A 180 -27.53 -18.37 8.72
CA MET A 180 -26.34 -19.21 8.86
C MET A 180 -26.41 -20.16 10.06
N LYS A 181 -27.41 -20.06 10.94
CA LYS A 181 -27.57 -20.96 12.09
C LYS A 181 -27.75 -22.43 11.72
N GLU A 182 -28.22 -22.74 10.54
CA GLU A 182 -28.39 -24.11 10.04
C GLU A 182 -27.05 -24.79 9.74
N TYR A 183 -25.98 -24.03 9.54
CA TYR A 183 -24.66 -24.57 9.25
C TYR A 183 -23.84 -24.81 10.50
N PRO A 184 -23.12 -25.95 10.59
CA PRO A 184 -22.25 -26.23 11.72
C PRO A 184 -21.07 -25.25 11.76
N LEU A 185 -20.87 -24.63 12.92
CA LEU A 185 -19.73 -23.74 13.14
C LEU A 185 -18.40 -24.51 13.08
N VAL A 186 -17.34 -23.82 12.73
CA VAL A 186 -15.97 -24.35 12.80
C VAL A 186 -15.61 -24.56 14.26
N PRO A 187 -15.16 -25.76 14.68
CA PRO A 187 -14.71 -25.99 16.05
C PRO A 187 -13.54 -25.07 16.39
N GLN A 188 -13.55 -24.51 17.58
CA GLN A 188 -12.44 -23.64 18.04
C GLN A 188 -11.08 -24.37 18.04
N SER A 189 -11.10 -25.68 18.26
CA SER A 189 -9.89 -26.51 18.19
C SER A 189 -9.16 -26.39 16.84
N TRP A 190 -9.87 -26.24 15.73
CA TRP A 190 -9.23 -26.07 14.41
C TRP A 190 -8.40 -24.79 14.32
N TYR A 191 -8.92 -23.67 14.84
CA TYR A 191 -8.18 -22.41 14.92
C TYR A 191 -6.98 -22.50 15.85
N ILE A 192 -7.15 -23.14 17.03
CA ILE A 192 -6.08 -23.31 18.02
C ILE A 192 -4.96 -24.21 17.45
N ILE A 193 -5.32 -25.33 16.83
CA ILE A 193 -4.34 -26.24 16.22
C ILE A 193 -3.57 -25.51 15.11
N THR A 194 -4.26 -24.80 14.22
CA THR A 194 -3.62 -24.02 13.16
C THR A 194 -2.68 -22.96 13.73
N LEU A 195 -3.10 -22.25 14.77
CA LEU A 195 -2.27 -21.26 15.47
C LEU A 195 -1.02 -21.89 16.08
N LEU A 196 -1.18 -23.01 16.81
CA LEU A 196 -0.05 -23.68 17.48
C LEU A 196 0.94 -24.27 16.46
N LEU A 197 0.44 -24.87 15.37
CA LEU A 197 1.30 -25.39 14.31
C LEU A 197 2.05 -24.28 13.58
N SER A 198 1.39 -23.18 13.22
CA SER A 198 2.02 -22.06 12.53
C SER A 198 3.01 -21.31 13.42
N LEU A 199 2.64 -21.04 14.69
CA LEU A 199 3.52 -20.38 15.63
C LEU A 199 4.71 -21.28 16.01
N GLY A 200 4.48 -22.57 16.24
CA GLY A 200 5.53 -23.54 16.52
C GLY A 200 6.53 -23.66 15.38
N SER A 201 6.06 -23.76 14.12
CA SER A 201 6.93 -23.78 12.95
C SER A 201 7.70 -22.46 12.80
N ALA A 202 7.09 -21.31 13.07
CA ALA A 202 7.78 -20.01 13.06
C ALA A 202 8.87 -19.92 14.15
N VAL A 203 8.60 -20.42 15.37
CA VAL A 203 9.59 -20.48 16.45
C VAL A 203 10.77 -21.39 16.05
N ILE A 204 10.52 -22.55 15.48
CA ILE A 204 11.56 -23.47 14.99
C ILE A 204 12.40 -22.76 13.92
N LEU A 205 11.74 -22.18 12.92
CA LEU A 205 12.41 -21.44 11.83
C LEU A 205 13.33 -20.35 12.36
N VAL A 206 12.81 -19.49 13.24
CA VAL A 206 13.58 -18.37 13.81
C VAL A 206 14.74 -18.85 14.67
N SER A 207 14.61 -19.98 15.37
CA SER A 207 15.64 -20.54 16.25
C SER A 207 16.73 -21.29 15.49
N THR A 208 16.41 -21.88 14.32
CA THR A 208 17.33 -22.74 13.57
C THR A 208 18.03 -22.01 12.42
N THR A 209 17.53 -20.85 12.02
CA THR A 209 18.07 -20.09 10.88
C THR A 209 18.78 -18.81 11.33
N PRO A 210 19.79 -18.31 10.58
CA PRO A 210 20.54 -17.11 10.91
C PRO A 210 19.75 -15.81 10.57
N LEU A 211 18.47 -15.73 10.94
CA LEU A 211 17.60 -14.60 10.63
C LEU A 211 17.83 -13.38 11.54
N GLN A 212 18.73 -13.46 12.49
CA GLN A 212 19.01 -12.38 13.47
C GLN A 212 17.74 -11.88 14.21
N PHE A 213 16.69 -12.72 14.26
CA PHE A 213 15.38 -12.38 14.80
C PHE A 213 15.11 -13.22 16.06
N PRO A 214 14.98 -12.60 17.25
CA PRO A 214 14.78 -13.35 18.49
C PRO A 214 13.32 -13.85 18.63
N VAL A 215 13.13 -14.98 19.32
CA VAL A 215 11.80 -15.57 19.55
C VAL A 215 10.86 -14.60 20.29
N TRP A 216 11.37 -13.85 21.27
CA TRP A 216 10.54 -12.82 21.93
C TRP A 216 10.06 -11.74 20.95
N GLY A 217 10.90 -11.39 19.95
CA GLY A 217 10.56 -10.46 18.88
C GLY A 217 9.43 -11.00 17.99
N LEU A 218 9.44 -12.31 17.68
CA LEU A 218 8.37 -12.98 16.99
C LEU A 218 7.04 -12.86 17.75
N LEU A 219 7.03 -13.20 19.03
CA LEU A 219 5.83 -13.13 19.87
C LEU A 219 5.28 -11.70 19.97
N LEU A 220 6.16 -10.72 20.16
CA LEU A 220 5.78 -9.32 20.25
C LEU A 220 5.26 -8.77 18.92
N SER A 221 5.86 -9.16 17.78
CA SER A 221 5.37 -8.75 16.45
C SER A 221 3.99 -9.32 16.13
N VAL A 222 3.73 -10.58 16.49
CA VAL A 222 2.40 -11.19 16.37
C VAL A 222 1.40 -10.51 17.31
N GLY A 223 1.80 -10.21 18.54
CA GLY A 223 0.98 -9.43 19.49
C GLY A 223 0.61 -8.05 18.97
N MET A 224 1.55 -7.39 18.30
CA MET A 224 1.31 -6.09 17.63
C MET A 224 0.32 -6.24 16.47
N SER A 225 0.43 -7.29 15.65
CA SER A 225 -0.54 -7.62 14.61
C SER A 225 -1.96 -7.77 15.18
N LEU A 226 -2.12 -8.53 16.25
CA LEU A 226 -3.42 -8.73 16.93
C LEU A 226 -4.01 -7.43 17.49
N PHE A 227 -3.17 -6.57 18.07
CA PHE A 227 -3.61 -5.28 18.60
C PHE A 227 -4.17 -4.36 17.51
N PHE A 228 -3.48 -4.26 16.38
CA PHE A 228 -3.89 -3.40 15.27
C PHE A 228 -4.98 -4.01 14.39
N LEU A 229 -5.22 -5.30 14.46
CA LEU A 229 -6.23 -5.98 13.66
C LEU A 229 -7.63 -5.38 13.85
N ILE A 230 -8.01 -5.07 15.09
CA ILE A 230 -9.34 -4.50 15.39
C ILE A 230 -9.51 -3.10 14.78
N PRO A 231 -8.67 -2.09 15.09
CA PRO A 231 -8.89 -0.75 14.57
C PRO A 231 -8.76 -0.67 13.05
N ILE A 232 -7.81 -1.38 12.46
CA ILE A 232 -7.65 -1.39 11.01
C ILE A 232 -8.78 -2.16 10.33
N GLY A 233 -9.21 -3.28 10.93
CA GLY A 233 -10.32 -4.08 10.41
C GLY A 233 -11.64 -3.33 10.40
N ILE A 234 -11.94 -2.56 11.44
CA ILE A 234 -13.14 -1.70 11.48
C ILE A 234 -13.06 -0.62 10.40
N LEU A 235 -11.91 0.04 10.26
CA LEU A 235 -11.73 1.04 9.22
C LEU A 235 -11.89 0.43 7.83
N LYS A 236 -11.25 -0.71 7.55
CA LYS A 236 -11.38 -1.45 6.27
C LYS A 236 -12.84 -1.86 6.02
N ALA A 237 -13.54 -2.38 7.02
CA ALA A 237 -14.94 -2.80 6.88
C ALA A 237 -15.90 -1.66 6.55
N VAL A 238 -15.65 -0.46 7.08
CA VAL A 238 -16.53 0.72 6.87
C VAL A 238 -16.19 1.46 5.59
N SER A 239 -14.91 1.56 5.24
CA SER A 239 -14.42 2.43 4.16
C SER A 239 -13.80 1.69 2.99
N ASP A 240 -13.59 0.38 3.10
CA ASP A 240 -12.81 -0.42 2.17
C ASP A 240 -11.33 -0.01 2.07
N THR A 241 -10.86 0.84 2.95
CA THR A 241 -9.49 1.34 2.96
C THR A 241 -8.67 0.68 4.08
N GLY A 242 -7.63 -0.08 3.70
CA GLY A 242 -6.70 -0.67 4.65
C GLY A 242 -5.56 0.27 4.99
N VAL A 243 -5.23 0.37 6.27
CA VAL A 243 -4.05 1.11 6.76
C VAL A 243 -2.89 0.14 6.93
N GLY A 244 -1.76 0.42 6.27
CA GLY A 244 -0.55 -0.42 6.37
C GLY A 244 0.23 -0.18 7.66
N LEU A 245 0.72 -1.25 8.26
CA LEU A 245 1.58 -1.21 9.45
C LEU A 245 3.09 -1.20 9.12
N ASN A 246 3.47 -1.06 7.84
CA ASN A 246 4.86 -1.13 7.39
C ASN A 246 5.80 -0.30 8.26
N VAL A 247 5.53 1.00 8.32
CA VAL A 247 6.42 1.97 8.96
C VAL A 247 6.51 1.73 10.47
N ILE A 248 5.40 1.43 11.14
CA ILE A 248 5.41 1.24 12.59
C ILE A 248 6.08 -0.08 13.01
N THR A 249 5.91 -1.15 12.23
CA THR A 249 6.56 -2.42 12.52
C THR A 249 8.07 -2.31 12.38
N GLU A 250 8.56 -1.70 11.31
CA GLU A 250 9.98 -1.45 11.09
C GLU A 250 10.55 -0.47 12.12
N PHE A 251 9.79 0.56 12.48
CA PHE A 251 10.17 1.54 13.51
C PHE A 251 10.35 0.89 14.87
N VAL A 252 9.39 0.10 15.35
CA VAL A 252 9.45 -0.59 16.63
C VAL A 252 10.60 -1.61 16.63
N ALA A 253 10.75 -2.39 15.56
CA ALA A 253 11.83 -3.32 15.40
C ALA A 253 13.21 -2.62 15.44
N GLY A 254 13.36 -1.48 14.76
CA GLY A 254 14.59 -0.72 14.73
C GLY A 254 15.02 -0.19 16.09
N TYR A 255 14.08 0.08 17.00
CA TYR A 255 14.38 0.42 18.40
C TYR A 255 14.74 -0.79 19.24
N LEU A 256 14.03 -1.91 19.07
CA LEU A 256 14.17 -3.08 19.95
C LEU A 256 15.29 -4.03 19.53
N ILE A 257 15.59 -4.10 18.24
CA ILE A 257 16.65 -4.96 17.67
C ILE A 257 17.56 -4.16 16.71
N PRO A 258 18.23 -3.11 17.20
CA PRO A 258 19.05 -2.25 16.36
C PRO A 258 20.21 -3.01 15.70
N GLY A 259 20.62 -2.57 14.51
CA GLY A 259 21.75 -3.16 13.77
C GLY A 259 21.45 -4.50 13.10
N LYS A 260 20.19 -4.97 13.08
CA LYS A 260 19.79 -6.26 12.52
C LYS A 260 18.75 -6.08 11.39
N PRO A 261 19.17 -5.76 10.17
CA PRO A 261 18.23 -5.49 9.07
C PRO A 261 17.36 -6.69 8.69
N ILE A 262 17.90 -7.90 8.69
CA ILE A 262 17.14 -9.13 8.42
C ILE A 262 16.09 -9.36 9.52
N GLY A 263 16.48 -9.19 10.78
CA GLY A 263 15.54 -9.27 11.91
C GLY A 263 14.41 -8.24 11.83
N ASN A 264 14.71 -7.02 11.35
CA ASN A 264 13.72 -5.97 11.14
C ASN A 264 12.70 -6.38 10.05
N VAL A 265 13.17 -6.95 8.94
CA VAL A 265 12.30 -7.49 7.88
C VAL A 265 11.43 -8.63 8.41
N CYS A 266 11.98 -9.54 9.19
CA CYS A 266 11.20 -10.61 9.83
C CYS A 266 10.11 -10.05 10.75
N TRP A 267 10.43 -9.02 11.54
CA TRP A 267 9.43 -8.32 12.36
C TRP A 267 8.28 -7.76 11.53
N LYS A 268 8.59 -7.12 10.40
CA LYS A 268 7.58 -6.63 9.46
C LYS A 268 6.72 -7.75 8.90
N CYS A 269 7.33 -8.88 8.50
CA CYS A 269 6.60 -10.02 7.99
C CYS A 269 5.60 -10.58 9.02
N TYR A 270 6.03 -10.79 10.25
CA TYR A 270 5.15 -11.32 11.30
C TYR A 270 4.22 -10.26 11.91
N GLY A 271 4.59 -8.99 11.93
CA GLY A 271 3.79 -7.91 12.51
C GLY A 271 2.77 -7.31 11.53
N TYR A 272 3.19 -7.04 10.30
CA TYR A 272 2.31 -6.40 9.33
C TYR A 272 1.62 -7.39 8.40
N MET A 273 2.36 -8.31 7.77
CA MET A 273 1.76 -9.21 6.79
C MET A 273 0.76 -10.17 7.43
N SER A 274 1.00 -10.59 8.67
CA SER A 274 0.00 -11.40 9.42
C SER A 274 -1.31 -10.63 9.64
N CYS A 275 -1.23 -9.33 9.94
CA CYS A 275 -2.42 -8.48 10.06
C CYS A 275 -3.14 -8.34 8.71
N ALA A 276 -2.40 -8.09 7.62
CA ALA A 276 -2.96 -7.95 6.28
C ALA A 276 -3.67 -9.22 5.83
N GLN A 277 -3.01 -10.38 5.95
CA GLN A 277 -3.60 -11.69 5.61
C GLN A 277 -4.79 -12.05 6.48
N ALA A 278 -4.77 -11.70 7.78
CA ALA A 278 -5.92 -11.91 8.65
C ALA A 278 -7.13 -11.07 8.20
N LEU A 279 -6.92 -9.83 7.75
CA LEU A 279 -7.97 -8.98 7.22
C LEU A 279 -8.54 -9.52 5.89
N ASP A 280 -7.69 -10.06 5.04
CA ASP A 280 -8.12 -10.68 3.78
C ASP A 280 -8.93 -11.95 4.06
N MET A 281 -8.46 -12.81 4.98
CA MET A 281 -9.20 -13.98 5.42
C MET A 281 -10.57 -13.60 6.03
N ILE A 282 -10.65 -12.55 6.85
CA ILE A 282 -11.93 -12.06 7.41
C ILE A 282 -12.84 -11.58 6.27
N GLY A 283 -12.31 -10.93 5.25
CA GLY A 283 -13.05 -10.53 4.05
C GLY A 283 -13.68 -11.73 3.34
N ASP A 284 -12.90 -12.78 3.11
CA ASP A 284 -13.35 -14.01 2.46
C ASP A 284 -14.39 -14.76 3.31
N LEU A 285 -14.17 -14.85 4.64
CA LEU A 285 -15.16 -15.41 5.55
C LEU A 285 -16.47 -14.63 5.55
N LYS A 286 -16.40 -13.30 5.43
CA LYS A 286 -17.58 -12.44 5.29
C LYS A 286 -18.31 -12.66 3.98
N LEU A 287 -17.58 -12.82 2.88
CA LEU A 287 -18.14 -13.20 1.59
C LEU A 287 -18.87 -14.54 1.66
N ALA A 288 -18.23 -15.55 2.24
CA ALA A 288 -18.84 -16.86 2.47
C ALA A 288 -20.14 -16.78 3.29
N HIS A 289 -20.13 -15.93 4.32
CA HIS A 289 -21.30 -15.65 5.16
C HIS A 289 -22.48 -15.06 4.35
N TYR A 290 -22.21 -14.12 3.46
CA TYR A 290 -23.25 -13.56 2.57
C TYR A 290 -23.70 -14.55 1.49
N MET A 291 -22.79 -15.37 0.96
CA MET A 291 -23.09 -16.40 -0.04
C MET A 291 -23.69 -17.67 0.54
N LYS A 292 -23.87 -17.77 1.88
CA LYS A 292 -24.39 -18.95 2.58
C LYS A 292 -23.57 -20.21 2.36
N ILE A 293 -22.24 -20.08 2.32
CA ILE A 293 -21.30 -21.20 2.24
C ILE A 293 -21.05 -21.74 3.64
N ASN A 294 -20.98 -23.08 3.76
CA ASN A 294 -20.70 -23.74 5.04
C ASN A 294 -19.34 -23.29 5.60
N PRO A 295 -19.29 -22.75 6.85
CA PRO A 295 -18.05 -22.25 7.47
C PRO A 295 -16.89 -23.23 7.48
N LYS A 296 -17.16 -24.53 7.69
CA LYS A 296 -16.11 -25.57 7.68
C LYS A 296 -15.46 -25.73 6.32
N HIS A 297 -16.26 -25.71 5.24
CA HIS A 297 -15.72 -25.81 3.88
C HIS A 297 -14.88 -24.58 3.52
N MET A 298 -15.35 -23.40 3.95
CA MET A 298 -14.59 -22.16 3.72
C MET A 298 -13.26 -22.15 4.47
N PHE A 299 -13.25 -22.59 5.74
CA PHE A 299 -12.02 -22.70 6.51
C PHE A 299 -11.00 -23.63 5.85
N LEU A 300 -11.45 -24.83 5.41
CA LEU A 300 -10.58 -25.79 4.71
C LEU A 300 -10.08 -25.25 3.38
N ALA A 301 -10.93 -24.58 2.60
CA ALA A 301 -10.53 -23.97 1.33
C ALA A 301 -9.45 -22.91 1.53
N GLN A 302 -9.60 -22.05 2.54
CA GLN A 302 -8.59 -21.05 2.91
C GLN A 302 -7.27 -21.68 3.36
N LEU A 303 -7.33 -22.70 4.20
CA LEU A 303 -6.14 -23.41 4.66
C LEU A 303 -5.38 -24.07 3.49
N LEU A 304 -6.09 -24.80 2.64
CA LEU A 304 -5.51 -25.46 1.47
C LEU A 304 -4.96 -24.43 0.47
N GLY A 305 -5.70 -23.38 0.19
CA GLY A 305 -5.26 -22.29 -0.69
C GLY A 305 -3.98 -21.63 -0.19
N THR A 306 -3.88 -21.39 1.12
CA THR A 306 -2.68 -20.80 1.75
C THR A 306 -1.47 -21.73 1.61
N VAL A 307 -1.63 -23.02 1.88
CA VAL A 307 -0.53 -24.01 1.77
C VAL A 307 -0.07 -24.14 0.32
N ILE A 308 -1.00 -24.35 -0.62
CA ILE A 308 -0.68 -24.50 -2.04
C ILE A 308 -0.03 -23.22 -2.57
N GLY A 309 -0.62 -22.07 -2.27
CA GLY A 309 -0.08 -20.76 -2.69
C GLY A 309 1.33 -20.50 -2.15
N SER A 310 1.61 -20.89 -0.90
CA SER A 310 2.94 -20.75 -0.30
C SER A 310 3.97 -21.62 -1.00
N ILE A 311 3.63 -22.87 -1.34
CA ILE A 311 4.51 -23.80 -2.06
C ILE A 311 4.79 -23.27 -3.47
N VAL A 312 3.75 -22.86 -4.20
CA VAL A 312 3.89 -22.33 -5.57
C VAL A 312 4.74 -21.07 -5.58
N ASN A 313 4.48 -20.12 -4.66
CA ASN A 313 5.28 -18.91 -4.56
C ASN A 313 6.75 -19.21 -4.25
N TYR A 314 7.03 -20.16 -3.36
CA TYR A 314 8.40 -20.58 -3.06
C TYR A 314 9.09 -21.19 -4.28
N MET A 315 8.41 -22.08 -5.03
CA MET A 315 8.95 -22.64 -6.27
C MET A 315 9.27 -21.55 -7.30
N VAL A 316 8.36 -20.58 -7.48
CA VAL A 316 8.59 -19.46 -8.42
C VAL A 316 9.81 -18.65 -7.99
N VAL A 317 9.95 -18.32 -6.70
CA VAL A 317 11.12 -17.59 -6.18
C VAL A 317 12.41 -18.37 -6.42
N CYS A 318 12.42 -19.70 -6.19
CA CYS A 318 13.58 -20.54 -6.48
C CYS A 318 13.98 -20.49 -7.96
N VAL A 319 13.00 -20.55 -8.87
CA VAL A 319 13.26 -20.45 -10.32
C VAL A 319 13.80 -19.07 -10.69
N VAL A 320 13.21 -18.00 -10.16
CA VAL A 320 13.63 -16.60 -10.45
C VAL A 320 15.03 -16.31 -9.93
N LEU A 321 15.38 -16.83 -8.73
CA LEU A 321 16.68 -16.58 -8.10
C LEU A 321 17.77 -17.58 -8.55
N ALA A 322 17.43 -18.58 -9.37
CA ALA A 322 18.40 -19.54 -9.88
C ALA A 322 19.47 -18.82 -10.72
N PRO A 323 20.77 -19.08 -10.44
CA PRO A 323 21.87 -18.40 -11.14
C PRO A 323 21.83 -18.54 -12.66
N GLU A 324 21.29 -19.67 -13.14
CA GLU A 324 21.19 -20.05 -14.54
C GLU A 324 20.27 -19.10 -15.34
N ASN A 325 19.29 -18.50 -14.67
CA ASN A 325 18.28 -17.67 -15.33
C ASN A 325 18.66 -16.18 -15.46
N GLY A 326 19.70 -15.72 -14.76
CA GLY A 326 20.19 -14.34 -14.85
C GLY A 326 19.29 -13.24 -14.26
N TYR A 327 18.06 -13.58 -13.85
CA TYR A 327 17.08 -12.59 -13.33
C TYR A 327 17.52 -11.92 -12.03
N ARG A 328 18.41 -12.58 -11.27
CA ARG A 328 18.95 -12.02 -10.03
C ARG A 328 19.63 -10.66 -10.22
N ALA A 329 20.38 -10.53 -11.34
CA ALA A 329 21.06 -9.28 -11.69
C ALA A 329 20.08 -8.13 -11.96
N PHE A 330 18.88 -8.42 -12.49
CA PHE A 330 17.83 -7.41 -12.69
C PHE A 330 17.18 -7.01 -11.36
N LEU A 331 17.02 -7.96 -10.43
CA LEU A 331 16.38 -7.71 -9.14
C LEU A 331 17.30 -6.90 -8.20
N ASP A 332 18.59 -7.16 -8.21
CA ASP A 332 19.55 -6.43 -7.36
C ASP A 332 20.05 -5.10 -7.99
N GLY A 333 19.66 -4.86 -9.25
CA GLY A 333 19.99 -3.64 -9.98
C GLY A 333 21.39 -3.61 -10.57
N SER A 334 22.12 -4.75 -10.58
CA SER A 334 23.44 -4.86 -11.20
C SER A 334 23.38 -4.92 -12.73
N ALA A 335 22.23 -5.28 -13.28
CA ALA A 335 21.93 -5.22 -14.70
C ALA A 335 20.54 -4.65 -14.95
N SER A 336 20.33 -4.03 -16.10
CA SER A 336 19.02 -3.62 -16.60
C SER A 336 18.50 -4.62 -17.62
N ASP A 337 17.23 -4.98 -17.50
CA ASP A 337 16.58 -5.85 -18.49
C ASP A 337 16.39 -5.07 -19.81
N PRO A 338 16.97 -5.52 -20.94
CA PRO A 338 16.79 -4.88 -22.24
C PRO A 338 15.33 -4.85 -22.70
N THR A 339 14.52 -5.81 -22.21
CA THR A 339 13.10 -5.92 -22.59
C THR A 339 12.19 -5.04 -21.72
N GLY A 340 12.70 -4.46 -20.62
CA GLY A 340 11.94 -3.67 -19.66
C GLY A 340 10.86 -4.43 -18.89
N GLN A 341 10.83 -5.77 -18.99
CA GLN A 341 9.85 -6.61 -18.30
C GLN A 341 10.22 -6.84 -16.82
N TRP A 342 11.51 -6.88 -16.53
CA TRP A 342 12.03 -7.08 -15.17
C TRP A 342 12.60 -5.78 -14.61
N ASP A 343 11.94 -5.32 -13.58
CA ASP A 343 12.31 -4.12 -12.84
C ASP A 343 12.50 -4.50 -11.37
N GLY A 344 13.74 -4.46 -10.90
CA GLY A 344 14.12 -4.74 -9.50
C GLY A 344 13.71 -3.64 -8.52
N ARG A 345 13.04 -2.58 -8.97
CA ARG A 345 12.74 -1.38 -8.19
C ARG A 345 12.06 -1.67 -6.84
N LYS A 346 11.07 -2.56 -6.82
CA LYS A 346 10.37 -2.94 -5.57
C LYS A 346 11.29 -3.64 -4.58
N VAL A 347 12.16 -4.54 -5.08
CA VAL A 347 13.15 -5.26 -4.25
C VAL A 347 14.17 -4.28 -3.69
N GLN A 348 14.65 -3.33 -4.50
CA GLN A 348 15.59 -2.29 -4.08
C GLN A 348 14.98 -1.35 -3.02
N ILE A 349 13.72 -0.93 -3.19
CA ILE A 349 13.01 -0.12 -2.21
C ILE A 349 12.87 -0.90 -0.89
N PHE A 350 12.51 -2.17 -0.96
CA PHE A 350 12.37 -3.01 0.22
C PHE A 350 13.71 -3.19 0.96
N ARG A 351 14.80 -3.43 0.21
CA ARG A 351 16.15 -3.50 0.74
C ARG A 351 16.59 -2.18 1.39
N SER A 352 16.37 -1.05 0.71
CA SER A 352 16.70 0.27 1.25
C SER A 352 15.95 0.57 2.53
N ALA A 353 14.65 0.26 2.59
CA ALA A 353 13.85 0.40 3.80
C ALA A 353 14.41 -0.46 4.95
N SER A 354 14.75 -1.73 4.70
CA SER A 354 15.30 -2.61 5.75
C SER A 354 16.63 -2.11 6.31
N ILE A 355 17.41 -1.41 5.51
CA ILE A 355 18.69 -0.81 5.95
C ILE A 355 18.44 0.45 6.77
N ILE A 356 17.54 1.33 6.31
CA ILE A 356 17.17 2.53 7.09
C ILE A 356 16.70 2.13 8.48
N TRP A 357 15.76 1.21 8.54
CA TRP A 357 15.08 0.86 9.78
C TRP A 357 15.83 -0.15 10.62
N GLY A 358 16.50 -1.12 9.98
CA GLY A 358 17.14 -2.23 10.65
C GLY A 358 18.64 -2.03 10.91
N ALA A 359 19.40 -1.52 9.93
CA ALA A 359 20.84 -1.32 10.11
C ALA A 359 21.14 0.03 10.76
N VAL A 360 20.73 1.15 10.14
CA VAL A 360 20.96 2.50 10.68
C VAL A 360 20.14 2.72 11.94
N GLY A 361 18.89 2.32 11.90
CA GLY A 361 17.92 2.44 12.98
C GLY A 361 17.28 3.82 13.10
N PRO A 362 16.05 3.88 13.63
CA PRO A 362 15.30 5.11 13.73
C PRO A 362 15.96 6.17 14.63
N GLN A 363 16.72 5.76 15.64
CA GLN A 363 17.44 6.67 16.55
C GLN A 363 18.45 7.55 15.82
N ARG A 364 19.15 6.99 14.83
CA ARG A 364 20.17 7.71 14.06
C ARG A 364 19.58 8.43 12.88
N PHE A 365 18.56 7.80 12.28
CA PHE A 365 17.91 8.33 11.10
C PHE A 365 17.05 9.57 11.40
N PHE A 366 16.24 9.54 12.47
CA PHE A 366 15.40 10.68 12.89
C PHE A 366 16.17 11.67 13.78
N ALA A 367 17.47 11.83 13.59
CA ALA A 367 18.26 12.87 14.24
C ALA A 367 18.21 14.18 13.42
N GLY A 368 18.54 15.29 14.06
CA GLY A 368 18.58 16.61 13.41
C GLY A 368 17.22 17.05 12.86
N ASN A 369 17.17 17.38 11.56
CA ASN A 369 15.97 17.93 10.93
C ASN A 369 14.78 16.96 10.90
N TYR A 370 15.02 15.66 10.93
CA TYR A 370 13.94 14.66 10.86
C TYR A 370 13.30 14.39 12.23
N LEU A 371 13.80 14.92 13.33
CA LEU A 371 13.21 14.80 14.67
C LEU A 371 11.77 15.33 14.72
N TYR A 372 11.50 16.38 13.98
CA TYR A 372 10.16 16.97 13.91
C TYR A 372 9.08 16.02 13.37
N LEU A 373 9.46 14.97 12.66
CA LEU A 373 8.50 13.99 12.11
C LEU A 373 7.78 13.19 13.21
N TYR A 374 8.36 13.08 14.40
CA TYR A 374 7.70 12.45 15.57
C TYR A 374 6.43 13.19 16.03
N TRP A 375 6.30 14.48 15.72
CA TRP A 375 5.06 15.21 15.95
C TRP A 375 3.87 14.61 15.19
N GLY A 376 4.12 13.79 14.17
CA GLY A 376 3.08 13.03 13.49
C GLY A 376 2.24 12.19 14.45
N PHE A 377 2.86 11.54 15.45
CA PHE A 377 2.11 10.74 16.43
C PHE A 377 1.11 11.60 17.22
N ALA A 378 1.51 12.77 17.67
CA ALA A 378 0.63 13.69 18.40
C ALA A 378 -0.46 14.29 17.51
N LEU A 379 -0.11 14.72 16.30
CA LEU A 379 -1.06 15.22 15.32
C LEU A 379 -2.12 14.18 14.95
N GLY A 380 -1.73 12.92 14.80
CA GLY A 380 -2.67 11.83 14.51
C GLY A 380 -3.69 11.59 15.64
N VAL A 381 -3.35 11.86 16.87
CA VAL A 381 -4.32 11.81 18.00
C VAL A 381 -5.28 13.01 17.94
N VAL A 382 -4.76 14.20 17.65
CA VAL A 382 -5.54 15.45 17.72
C VAL A 382 -6.46 15.63 16.51
N LEU A 383 -5.99 15.32 15.29
CA LEU A 383 -6.75 15.58 14.07
C LEU A 383 -8.15 14.95 14.04
N PRO A 384 -8.38 13.68 14.45
CA PRO A 384 -9.72 13.09 14.47
C PRO A 384 -10.67 13.69 15.49
N LEU A 385 -10.15 14.36 16.53
CA LEU A 385 -10.99 15.05 17.51
C LEU A 385 -11.74 16.23 16.88
N ILE A 386 -11.15 16.89 15.89
CA ILE A 386 -11.76 18.09 15.26
C ILE A 386 -13.11 17.73 14.61
N PRO A 387 -13.21 16.82 13.63
CA PRO A 387 -14.51 16.48 13.04
C PRO A 387 -15.46 15.84 14.05
N TRP A 388 -14.96 15.10 15.04
CA TRP A 388 -15.79 14.51 16.08
C TRP A 388 -16.41 15.56 17.02
N LEU A 389 -15.67 16.55 17.46
CA LEU A 389 -16.19 17.65 18.28
C LEU A 389 -17.19 18.51 17.50
N LEU A 390 -16.89 18.83 16.23
CA LEU A 390 -17.80 19.56 15.36
C LEU A 390 -19.10 18.78 15.12
N HIS A 391 -19.00 17.47 14.89
CA HIS A 391 -20.17 16.61 14.79
C HIS A 391 -21.03 16.66 16.07
N ARG A 392 -20.40 16.49 17.24
CA ARG A 392 -21.11 16.54 18.51
C ARG A 392 -21.75 17.88 18.79
N TYR A 393 -21.04 18.96 18.49
CA TYR A 393 -21.58 20.32 18.61
C TYR A 393 -22.80 20.50 17.71
N HIS A 394 -22.67 20.12 16.44
CA HIS A 394 -23.76 20.25 15.46
C HIS A 394 -25.01 19.43 15.86
N VAL A 395 -24.81 18.17 16.26
CA VAL A 395 -25.92 17.28 16.70
C VAL A 395 -26.62 17.82 17.96
N ARG A 396 -25.89 18.48 18.88
CA ARG A 396 -26.48 19.08 20.08
C ARG A 396 -27.30 20.34 19.78
N HIS A 397 -26.88 21.14 18.81
CA HIS A 397 -27.47 22.46 18.51
C HIS A 397 -28.37 22.45 17.26
N ALA A 398 -28.45 21.37 16.51
CA ALA A 398 -29.29 21.29 15.33
C ALA A 398 -30.76 21.12 15.71
N LEU A 399 -31.65 21.93 15.10
CA LEU A 399 -33.09 21.87 15.24
C LEU A 399 -33.69 20.55 14.69
N LYS A 400 -33.01 19.92 13.72
CA LYS A 400 -33.30 18.56 13.23
C LYS A 400 -32.30 17.57 13.80
N LYS A 401 -32.76 16.55 14.50
CA LYS A 401 -31.97 15.42 15.04
C LYS A 401 -31.42 14.51 13.93
N SER A 402 -30.80 15.06 12.90
CA SER A 402 -30.10 14.26 11.89
C SER A 402 -28.77 13.79 12.50
N LYS A 403 -28.64 12.47 12.67
CA LYS A 403 -27.40 11.83 13.13
C LYS A 403 -26.30 11.89 12.05
N ASP A 404 -26.64 12.13 10.81
CA ASP A 404 -25.73 12.18 9.67
C ASP A 404 -25.38 13.64 9.35
N THR A 405 -24.13 14.01 9.61
CA THR A 405 -23.59 15.34 9.33
C THR A 405 -22.43 15.22 8.37
N ILE A 406 -22.06 16.30 7.69
CA ILE A 406 -20.88 16.31 6.83
C ILE A 406 -19.60 15.94 7.62
N TYR A 407 -19.53 16.30 8.88
CA TYR A 407 -18.39 16.02 9.76
C TYR A 407 -18.21 14.51 10.05
N SER A 408 -19.32 13.73 10.07
CA SER A 408 -19.23 12.27 10.26
C SER A 408 -18.63 11.54 9.04
N ARG A 409 -18.59 12.21 7.89
CA ARG A 409 -18.01 11.68 6.65
C ARG A 409 -16.54 12.08 6.46
N ILE A 410 -16.00 12.94 7.32
CA ILE A 410 -14.58 13.31 7.31
C ILE A 410 -13.81 12.29 8.15
N VAL A 411 -13.08 11.41 7.47
CA VAL A 411 -12.31 10.32 8.08
C VAL A 411 -10.82 10.59 7.90
N ILE A 412 -10.21 11.16 8.93
CA ILE A 412 -8.80 11.59 8.91
C ILE A 412 -7.84 10.46 8.52
N PRO A 413 -7.95 9.22 9.01
CA PRO A 413 -7.06 8.13 8.59
C PRO A 413 -7.04 7.92 7.08
N ILE A 414 -8.21 7.99 6.40
CA ILE A 414 -8.31 7.80 4.95
C ILE A 414 -7.70 8.99 4.20
N LEU A 415 -7.92 10.20 4.69
CA LEU A 415 -7.32 11.42 4.13
C LEU A 415 -5.78 11.32 4.19
N LEU A 416 -5.22 10.92 5.34
CA LEU A 416 -3.79 10.73 5.51
C LEU A 416 -3.25 9.58 4.65
N HIS A 417 -4.04 8.52 4.46
CA HIS A 417 -3.69 7.42 3.55
C HIS A 417 -3.54 7.91 2.11
N GLY A 418 -4.46 8.76 1.63
CA GLY A 418 -4.33 9.41 0.32
C GLY A 418 -3.08 10.28 0.21
N ALA A 419 -2.73 11.00 1.26
CA ALA A 419 -1.56 11.89 1.28
C ALA A 419 -0.21 11.15 1.20
N ILE A 420 -0.13 9.91 1.68
CA ILE A 420 1.10 9.09 1.59
C ILE A 420 1.14 8.17 0.37
N ALA A 421 0.08 8.08 -0.43
CA ALA A 421 0.02 7.19 -1.58
C ALA A 421 1.19 7.39 -2.56
N PRO A 422 1.55 8.60 -2.99
CA PRO A 422 2.82 8.85 -3.64
C PRO A 422 3.98 8.77 -2.61
N PRO A 423 5.20 8.42 -3.01
CA PRO A 423 5.68 8.04 -4.34
C PRO A 423 5.44 6.57 -4.69
N ALA A 424 4.92 5.78 -3.76
CA ALA A 424 4.70 4.34 -3.98
C ALA A 424 3.69 4.07 -5.10
N THR A 425 2.68 4.94 -5.21
CA THR A 425 1.67 4.89 -6.27
C THR A 425 1.89 6.01 -7.27
N PRO A 426 1.96 5.71 -8.57
CA PRO A 426 2.09 6.75 -9.60
C PRO A 426 0.95 7.76 -9.55
N THR A 427 1.23 9.02 -9.83
CA THR A 427 0.25 10.10 -9.75
C THR A 427 -0.77 10.11 -10.90
N ASN A 428 -0.55 9.30 -11.94
CA ASN A 428 -1.49 9.13 -13.06
C ASN A 428 -2.85 8.55 -12.65
N ILE A 429 -2.94 7.90 -11.48
CA ILE A 429 -4.23 7.41 -10.95
C ILE A 429 -5.15 8.53 -10.49
N MET A 430 -4.62 9.73 -10.24
CA MET A 430 -5.34 10.79 -9.53
C MET A 430 -6.59 11.23 -10.28
N LEU A 431 -6.42 11.70 -11.50
CA LEU A 431 -7.54 12.25 -12.27
C LEU A 431 -8.47 11.13 -12.75
N GLY A 432 -7.91 10.09 -13.34
CA GLY A 432 -8.69 8.97 -13.88
C GLY A 432 -9.48 8.22 -12.80
N GLY A 433 -8.82 7.85 -11.70
CA GLY A 433 -9.48 7.16 -10.58
C GLY A 433 -10.54 8.01 -9.90
N PHE A 434 -10.28 9.31 -9.70
CA PHE A 434 -11.26 10.24 -9.14
C PHE A 434 -12.50 10.38 -10.02
N VAL A 435 -12.32 10.55 -11.34
CA VAL A 435 -13.42 10.65 -12.31
C VAL A 435 -14.23 9.35 -12.33
N CYS A 436 -13.56 8.18 -12.36
CA CYS A 436 -14.26 6.89 -12.32
C CYS A 436 -15.06 6.71 -11.02
N ALA A 437 -14.50 7.08 -9.86
CA ALA A 437 -15.20 7.02 -8.59
C ALA A 437 -16.39 7.97 -8.54
N PHE A 438 -16.25 9.19 -9.05
CA PHE A 438 -17.36 10.14 -9.15
C PHE A 438 -18.47 9.62 -10.05
N LEU A 439 -18.11 9.18 -11.27
CA LEU A 439 -19.10 8.68 -12.24
C LEU A 439 -19.85 7.46 -11.71
N SER A 440 -19.14 6.49 -11.10
CA SER A 440 -19.75 5.27 -10.57
C SER A 440 -20.53 5.55 -9.28
N GLN A 441 -19.82 5.93 -8.22
CA GLN A 441 -20.34 5.91 -6.84
C GLN A 441 -21.20 7.13 -6.49
N LYS A 442 -21.13 8.21 -7.28
CA LYS A 442 -21.95 9.40 -7.08
C LYS A 442 -23.01 9.50 -8.20
N TRP A 443 -22.57 9.74 -9.44
CA TRP A 443 -23.47 10.07 -10.54
C TRP A 443 -24.34 8.89 -10.97
N MET A 444 -23.78 7.73 -11.29
CA MET A 444 -24.54 6.53 -11.72
C MET A 444 -25.41 5.99 -10.58
N ARG A 445 -24.89 5.99 -9.35
CA ARG A 445 -25.64 5.52 -8.17
C ARG A 445 -26.88 6.35 -7.90
N GLU A 446 -26.82 7.68 -8.08
CA GLU A 446 -27.95 8.59 -7.84
C GLU A 446 -28.89 8.68 -9.05
N ARG A 447 -28.35 8.74 -10.28
CA ARG A 447 -29.13 8.96 -11.47
C ARG A 447 -29.71 7.70 -12.10
N TYR A 448 -28.97 6.58 -12.00
CA TYR A 448 -29.35 5.29 -12.58
C TYR A 448 -29.24 4.14 -11.57
N PRO A 449 -29.99 4.18 -10.46
CA PRO A 449 -29.84 3.23 -9.34
C PRO A 449 -30.10 1.78 -9.72
N HIS A 450 -30.99 1.53 -10.70
CA HIS A 450 -31.29 0.18 -11.19
C HIS A 450 -30.09 -0.41 -11.94
N TRP A 451 -29.48 0.34 -12.86
CA TRP A 451 -28.28 -0.08 -13.57
C TRP A 451 -27.14 -0.30 -12.59
N PHE A 452 -26.91 0.65 -11.68
CA PHE A 452 -25.85 0.58 -10.68
C PHE A 452 -25.93 -0.71 -9.86
N ARG A 453 -27.10 -1.04 -9.31
CA ARG A 453 -27.30 -2.25 -8.50
C ARG A 453 -27.10 -3.54 -9.29
N LYS A 454 -27.44 -3.55 -10.57
CA LYS A 454 -27.39 -4.75 -11.41
C LYS A 454 -26.00 -4.99 -12.03
N TYR A 455 -25.33 -3.95 -12.47
CA TYR A 455 -24.16 -4.10 -13.33
C TYR A 455 -22.86 -3.56 -12.75
N ASN A 456 -22.89 -2.58 -11.85
CA ASN A 456 -21.67 -1.88 -11.43
C ASN A 456 -20.61 -2.80 -10.80
N TYR A 457 -21.01 -3.66 -9.89
CA TYR A 457 -20.09 -4.59 -9.22
C TYR A 457 -19.65 -5.74 -10.14
N VAL A 458 -20.53 -6.19 -11.04
CA VAL A 458 -20.20 -7.17 -12.07
C VAL A 458 -19.17 -6.59 -13.04
N LEU A 459 -19.32 -5.31 -13.42
CA LEU A 459 -18.37 -4.61 -14.26
C LEU A 459 -16.99 -4.52 -13.58
N SER A 460 -16.93 -4.17 -12.29
CA SER A 460 -15.67 -4.16 -11.52
C SER A 460 -14.99 -5.51 -11.54
N ALA A 461 -15.72 -6.57 -11.18
CA ALA A 461 -15.19 -7.92 -11.17
C ALA A 461 -14.73 -8.39 -12.56
N ALA A 462 -15.45 -8.01 -13.61
CA ALA A 462 -15.08 -8.34 -14.99
C ALA A 462 -13.82 -7.61 -15.46
N LEU A 463 -13.63 -6.35 -15.05
CA LEU A 463 -12.42 -5.58 -15.35
C LEU A 463 -11.20 -6.14 -14.58
N ASP A 464 -11.36 -6.48 -13.30
CA ASP A 464 -10.30 -7.08 -12.47
C ASP A 464 -9.89 -8.45 -12.99
N ALA A 465 -10.86 -9.31 -13.29
CA ALA A 465 -10.62 -10.61 -13.91
C ALA A 465 -9.97 -10.47 -15.30
N GLY A 466 -10.45 -9.51 -16.10
CA GLY A 466 -9.92 -9.20 -17.41
C GLY A 466 -8.46 -8.73 -17.38
N SER A 467 -8.07 -7.93 -16.38
CA SER A 467 -6.68 -7.53 -16.14
C SER A 467 -5.79 -8.73 -15.82
N SER A 468 -6.25 -9.61 -14.93
CA SER A 468 -5.50 -10.79 -14.52
C SER A 468 -5.32 -11.78 -15.67
N VAL A 469 -6.38 -12.02 -16.46
CA VAL A 469 -6.31 -12.87 -17.67
C VAL A 469 -5.41 -12.25 -18.73
N ASN A 470 -5.45 -10.92 -18.90
CA ASN A 470 -4.56 -10.23 -19.83
C ASN A 470 -3.09 -10.39 -19.43
N ALA A 471 -2.77 -10.19 -18.15
CA ALA A 471 -1.40 -10.37 -17.64
C ALA A 471 -0.89 -11.80 -17.89
N LEU A 472 -1.71 -12.82 -17.60
CA LEU A 472 -1.39 -14.22 -17.88
C LEU A 472 -1.20 -14.47 -19.39
N THR A 473 -2.08 -13.91 -20.22
CA THR A 473 -1.99 -14.07 -21.69
C THR A 473 -0.71 -13.47 -22.23
N VAL A 474 -0.37 -12.24 -21.84
CA VAL A 474 0.87 -11.57 -22.27
C VAL A 474 2.09 -12.34 -21.78
N PHE A 475 2.07 -12.83 -20.54
CA PHE A 475 3.14 -13.67 -19.99
C PHE A 475 3.33 -14.96 -20.81
N LEU A 476 2.27 -15.70 -21.08
CA LEU A 476 2.33 -16.94 -21.89
C LEU A 476 2.82 -16.67 -23.32
N LEU A 477 2.38 -15.58 -23.92
CA LEU A 477 2.87 -15.17 -25.25
C LEU A 477 4.37 -14.82 -25.22
N SER A 478 4.83 -14.17 -24.15
CA SER A 478 6.24 -13.76 -24.01
C SER A 478 7.18 -14.96 -23.89
N ILE A 479 6.79 -15.99 -23.17
CA ILE A 479 7.62 -17.19 -22.98
C ILE A 479 7.51 -18.19 -24.14
N THR A 480 6.48 -18.11 -24.98
CA THR A 480 6.24 -19.01 -26.13
C THR A 480 6.56 -18.35 -27.45
N LEU A 481 5.62 -17.58 -27.99
CA LEU A 481 5.72 -16.99 -29.33
C LEU A 481 6.78 -15.90 -29.43
N PHE A 482 6.84 -14.99 -28.46
CA PHE A 482 7.76 -13.84 -28.53
C PHE A 482 9.22 -14.24 -28.27
N ARG A 483 9.46 -15.32 -27.56
CA ARG A 483 10.81 -15.89 -27.41
C ARG A 483 11.40 -16.34 -28.76
N TRP A 484 10.57 -16.85 -29.67
CA TRP A 484 11.01 -17.38 -30.96
C TRP A 484 10.97 -16.36 -32.09
N TYR A 485 9.99 -15.46 -32.09
CA TYR A 485 9.73 -14.50 -33.16
C TYR A 485 10.01 -13.04 -32.78
N GLY A 486 10.49 -12.78 -31.56
CA GLY A 486 10.61 -11.44 -30.99
C GLY A 486 9.25 -10.86 -30.56
N THR A 487 9.27 -9.83 -29.75
CA THR A 487 8.04 -9.09 -29.39
C THR A 487 7.54 -8.34 -30.61
N PRO A 488 6.32 -8.59 -31.07
CA PRO A 488 5.78 -7.83 -32.19
C PRO A 488 5.68 -6.35 -31.79
N HIS A 489 6.24 -5.47 -32.62
CA HIS A 489 6.10 -4.04 -32.46
C HIS A 489 4.72 -3.59 -32.95
N PHE A 490 3.75 -3.57 -32.04
CA PHE A 490 2.44 -2.99 -32.32
C PHE A 490 2.49 -1.49 -32.11
N PHE A 491 2.07 -0.72 -33.09
CA PHE A 491 1.88 0.72 -33.11
C PHE A 491 2.91 1.57 -32.32
N GLN A 492 2.94 1.51 -30.99
CA GLN A 492 3.82 2.30 -30.13
C GLN A 492 4.54 1.45 -29.08
N SER A 493 4.54 0.14 -29.20
CA SER A 493 5.16 -0.77 -28.22
C SER A 493 6.67 -0.64 -28.07
N SER A 494 7.35 0.00 -29.03
CA SER A 494 8.79 0.30 -28.98
C SER A 494 9.13 1.66 -28.35
N ASP A 495 8.14 2.47 -28.02
CA ASP A 495 8.37 3.78 -27.43
C ASP A 495 8.72 3.66 -25.96
N THR A 496 9.96 3.99 -25.60
CA THR A 496 10.45 4.00 -24.22
C THR A 496 9.95 5.21 -23.43
N ASP A 497 9.41 6.22 -24.09
CA ASP A 497 8.82 7.42 -23.51
C ASP A 497 7.30 7.41 -23.64
N VAL A 498 6.65 6.49 -22.90
CA VAL A 498 5.20 6.28 -22.92
C VAL A 498 4.40 7.56 -22.69
N GLU A 499 4.92 8.48 -21.88
CA GLU A 499 4.27 9.74 -21.52
C GLU A 499 4.62 10.90 -22.46
N HIS A 500 5.55 10.72 -23.39
CA HIS A 500 6.13 11.79 -24.22
C HIS A 500 6.69 12.97 -23.42
N CYS A 501 7.13 12.72 -22.20
CA CYS A 501 7.66 13.70 -21.25
C CYS A 501 9.19 13.71 -21.15
N LYS A 502 9.90 12.87 -21.91
CA LYS A 502 11.36 12.82 -21.85
C LYS A 502 11.93 14.15 -22.34
N VAL A 503 12.75 14.74 -21.50
CA VAL A 503 13.51 15.96 -21.81
C VAL A 503 14.93 15.50 -22.06
N ASP A 504 15.45 15.78 -23.25
CA ASP A 504 16.81 15.48 -23.67
C ASP A 504 17.84 16.28 -22.87
#